data_4d08c108efc4afdc5013b02b44cc669d
#
_entry.id   4d08c108efc4afdc5013b02b44cc669d
#
_cell.length_a   1.000
_cell.length_b   1.000
_cell.length_c   1.000
_cell.angle_alpha   90.00
_cell.angle_beta   90.00
_cell.angle_gamma   90.00
#
_symmetry.space_group_name_H-M   'P 1'
#
loop_
_entity.id
_entity.type
_entity.pdbx_description
1 polymer ?
#
loop_
_entity_poly.entity_id
_entity_poly.type
_entity_poly.pdbx_seq_one_letter_code
_entity_poly.pdbx_strand_id
1 'polypeptide(L)'
;KKNNFFQLKSLVQKYNLNTVCESASCPNIGTCWDAGTLTFMILGDSCSRACKFCDVATGNLIAPNPYEPKRIAETLSKLNLRYAVITSVDRDDLIDGGAEHWIKTIQLIRIQCPQMKIETLIPDFQGKTSLVEKICEAKPDVLAHNLETVESLQNTIRPQCRYDWSLDTLRTAANKNNLIIKSSLMLGLGEKEEEVISSMKDLVDVGCQILSLGQYLRPSP
;
A
#
# COMPACT_ATOMS: atom_id res chain seq x y z
N LYS A 1 7.67 17.03 21.32
CA LYS A 1 6.93 16.03 20.52
C LYS A 1 6.18 16.64 19.31
N LYS A 2 5.68 17.88 19.38
CA LYS A 2 5.03 18.57 18.24
C LYS A 2 5.96 18.92 17.05
N ASN A 3 7.25 18.66 17.18
CA ASN A 3 8.24 19.02 16.15
C ASN A 3 8.36 18.00 15.00
N ASN A 4 7.91 16.75 15.20
CA ASN A 4 8.13 15.67 14.23
C ASN A 4 7.24 15.83 12.99
N PHE A 5 5.96 16.20 13.18
CA PHE A 5 5.02 16.43 12.09
C PHE A 5 5.54 17.49 11.10
N PHE A 6 5.93 18.65 11.60
CA PHE A 6 6.42 19.73 10.73
C PHE A 6 7.75 19.41 10.04
N GLN A 7 8.62 18.67 10.73
CA GLN A 7 9.88 18.20 10.14
C GLN A 7 9.61 17.22 9.00
N LEU A 8 8.74 16.22 9.21
CA LEU A 8 8.37 15.26 8.17
C LEU A 8 7.69 15.94 7.00
N LYS A 9 6.75 16.86 7.25
CA LYS A 9 6.07 17.63 6.21
C LYS A 9 7.06 18.43 5.36
N SER A 10 8.00 19.13 6.00
CA SER A 10 9.05 19.88 5.29
C SER A 10 9.92 18.98 4.43
N LEU A 11 10.25 17.76 4.90
CA LEU A 11 11.07 16.81 4.15
C LEU A 11 10.31 16.22 2.96
N VAL A 12 9.05 15.81 3.15
CA VAL A 12 8.18 15.33 2.07
C VAL A 12 8.09 16.38 0.94
N GLN A 13 7.83 17.65 1.29
CA GLN A 13 7.77 18.74 0.34
C GLN A 13 9.13 19.03 -0.33
N LYS A 14 10.22 19.10 0.45
CA LYS A 14 11.58 19.37 -0.05
C LYS A 14 12.04 18.35 -1.10
N TYR A 15 11.69 17.09 -0.91
CA TYR A 15 12.10 16.00 -1.81
C TYR A 15 11.03 15.66 -2.85
N ASN A 16 9.94 16.42 -2.91
CA ASN A 16 8.81 16.21 -3.82
C ASN A 16 8.36 14.75 -3.84
N LEU A 17 7.99 14.24 -2.66
CA LEU A 17 7.52 12.88 -2.46
C LEU A 17 6.01 12.87 -2.26
N ASN A 18 5.37 11.83 -2.78
CA ASN A 18 3.95 11.59 -2.55
C ASN A 18 3.77 10.73 -1.30
N THR A 19 2.77 11.07 -0.49
CA THR A 19 2.34 10.24 0.63
C THR A 19 0.85 9.97 0.52
N VAL A 20 0.45 8.72 0.77
CA VAL A 20 -0.98 8.39 0.85
C VAL A 20 -1.66 9.17 1.98
N CYS A 21 -0.90 9.54 3.01
CA CYS A 21 -1.40 10.32 4.13
C CYS A 21 -1.97 11.69 3.70
N GLU A 22 -1.34 12.34 2.72
CA GLU A 22 -1.81 13.61 2.14
C GLU A 22 -2.80 13.34 1.00
N SER A 23 -2.46 12.48 0.05
CA SER A 23 -3.26 12.23 -1.16
C SER A 23 -4.62 11.59 -0.89
N ALA A 24 -4.75 10.82 0.19
CA ALA A 24 -6.01 10.19 0.60
C ALA A 24 -6.70 10.91 1.77
N SER A 25 -6.31 12.15 2.08
CA SER A 25 -6.92 12.97 3.14
C SER A 25 -7.04 12.23 4.48
N CYS A 26 -5.97 11.49 4.88
CA CYS A 26 -6.00 10.57 6.02
C CYS A 26 -6.27 11.31 7.34
N PRO A 27 -7.33 10.96 8.10
CA PRO A 27 -7.66 11.63 9.37
C PRO A 27 -6.61 11.41 10.47
N ASN A 28 -5.78 10.39 10.35
CA ASN A 28 -4.76 10.02 11.33
C ASN A 28 -3.38 10.66 11.06
N ILE A 29 -3.25 11.49 10.02
CA ILE A 29 -1.96 12.05 9.57
C ILE A 29 -1.19 12.73 10.72
N GLY A 30 -1.87 13.52 11.54
CA GLY A 30 -1.24 14.24 12.66
C GLY A 30 -0.62 13.30 13.68
N THR A 31 -1.35 12.26 14.08
CA THR A 31 -0.89 11.28 15.07
C THR A 31 0.23 10.41 14.53
N CYS A 32 0.08 9.91 13.30
CA CYS A 32 1.08 9.04 12.66
C CYS A 32 2.40 9.79 12.43
N TRP A 33 2.35 10.99 11.89
CA TRP A 33 3.57 11.77 11.60
C TRP A 33 4.26 12.26 12.87
N ASP A 34 3.52 12.59 13.94
CA ASP A 34 4.12 12.88 15.24
C ASP A 34 4.83 11.64 15.84
N ALA A 35 4.32 10.45 15.57
CA ALA A 35 4.95 9.18 15.94
C ALA A 35 6.12 8.79 15.02
N GLY A 36 6.39 9.53 13.93
CA GLY A 36 7.43 9.23 12.96
C GLY A 36 7.06 8.15 11.95
N THR A 37 5.76 7.89 11.78
CA THR A 37 5.24 6.90 10.82
C THR A 37 4.57 7.61 9.65
N LEU A 38 4.98 7.29 8.43
CA LEU A 38 4.33 7.77 7.21
C LEU A 38 4.39 6.69 6.13
N THR A 39 3.45 6.77 5.19
CA THR A 39 3.37 5.83 4.07
C THR A 39 3.67 6.58 2.77
N PHE A 40 4.78 6.22 2.14
CA PHE A 40 5.15 6.76 0.84
C PHE A 40 4.31 6.14 -0.25
N MET A 41 3.90 6.96 -1.23
CA MET A 41 3.15 6.53 -2.39
C MET A 41 4.01 6.68 -3.64
N ILE A 42 4.21 5.58 -4.37
CA ILE A 42 5.00 5.52 -5.60
C ILE A 42 4.11 5.42 -6.85
N LEU A 43 4.72 5.52 -8.03
CA LEU A 43 4.07 5.46 -9.34
C LEU A 43 3.20 6.69 -9.67
N GLY A 44 3.43 7.79 -8.96
CA GLY A 44 2.72 9.05 -9.16
C GLY A 44 1.63 9.29 -8.12
N ASP A 45 0.72 10.21 -8.44
CA ASP A 45 -0.35 10.72 -7.59
C ASP A 45 -1.75 10.49 -8.16
N SER A 46 -1.86 9.79 -9.29
CA SER A 46 -3.11 9.51 -9.97
C SER A 46 -3.27 8.02 -10.22
N CYS A 47 -4.42 7.46 -9.84
CA CYS A 47 -4.73 6.04 -9.89
C CYS A 47 -5.51 5.69 -11.17
N SER A 48 -5.26 4.50 -11.73
CA SER A 48 -6.05 3.95 -12.83
C SER A 48 -7.43 3.46 -12.39
N ARG A 49 -7.64 3.28 -11.07
CA ARG A 49 -8.89 2.76 -10.48
C ARG A 49 -9.57 3.83 -9.63
N ALA A 50 -10.90 3.66 -9.45
CA ALA A 50 -11.76 4.60 -8.72
C ALA A 50 -12.51 3.87 -7.58
N CYS A 51 -11.78 3.43 -6.56
CA CYS A 51 -12.36 2.84 -5.35
C CYS A 51 -13.16 3.90 -4.59
N LYS A 52 -14.41 3.58 -4.22
CA LYS A 52 -15.34 4.58 -3.65
C LYS A 52 -14.98 5.12 -2.26
N PHE A 53 -14.07 4.45 -1.57
CA PHE A 53 -13.58 4.90 -0.27
C PHE A 53 -12.33 5.78 -0.37
N CYS A 54 -11.71 5.88 -1.55
CA CYS A 54 -10.40 6.50 -1.73
C CYS A 54 -10.53 7.91 -2.30
N ASP A 55 -9.73 8.83 -1.77
CA ASP A 55 -9.68 10.23 -2.20
C ASP A 55 -8.48 10.54 -3.13
N VAL A 56 -7.71 9.52 -3.48
CA VAL A 56 -6.61 9.67 -4.44
C VAL A 56 -7.17 10.01 -5.82
N ALA A 57 -6.57 11.00 -6.46
CA ALA A 57 -6.96 11.44 -7.80
C ALA A 57 -6.97 10.28 -8.81
N THR A 58 -7.90 10.33 -9.77
CA THR A 58 -8.05 9.30 -10.80
C THR A 58 -7.98 9.89 -12.20
N GLY A 59 -7.51 9.11 -13.15
CA GLY A 59 -7.66 9.36 -14.59
C GLY A 59 -6.42 9.88 -15.29
N ASN A 60 -5.85 11.01 -14.94
CA ASN A 60 -4.72 11.58 -15.71
C ASN A 60 -3.40 10.89 -15.38
N LEU A 61 -3.14 9.77 -16.06
CA LEU A 61 -1.97 8.92 -15.82
C LEU A 61 -0.77 9.39 -16.66
N ILE A 62 0.28 9.84 -15.98
CA ILE A 62 1.56 10.18 -16.60
C ILE A 62 2.56 9.03 -16.45
N ALA A 63 3.57 8.99 -17.33
CA ALA A 63 4.61 7.97 -17.22
C ALA A 63 5.31 8.03 -15.85
N PRO A 64 5.59 6.87 -15.20
CA PRO A 64 6.30 6.85 -13.92
C PRO A 64 7.66 7.53 -14.03
N ASN A 65 8.00 8.31 -13.01
CA ASN A 65 9.30 8.98 -12.98
C ASN A 65 10.41 7.97 -12.65
N PRO A 66 11.36 7.71 -13.57
CA PRO A 66 12.40 6.68 -13.37
C PRO A 66 13.36 7.00 -12.21
N TYR A 67 13.39 8.25 -11.72
CA TYR A 67 14.21 8.69 -10.59
C TYR A 67 13.47 8.59 -9.25
N GLU A 68 12.17 8.31 -9.22
CA GLU A 68 11.38 8.21 -7.98
C GLU A 68 11.93 7.16 -7.00
N PRO A 69 12.27 5.92 -7.41
CA PRO A 69 12.86 4.92 -6.53
C PRO A 69 14.13 5.40 -5.82
N LYS A 70 15.01 6.10 -6.55
CA LYS A 70 16.24 6.66 -6.00
C LYS A 70 15.96 7.77 -4.99
N ARG A 71 15.05 8.69 -5.31
CA ARG A 71 14.66 9.80 -4.41
C ARG A 71 14.07 9.28 -3.10
N ILE A 72 13.23 8.24 -3.16
CA ILE A 72 12.64 7.62 -1.96
C ILE A 72 13.75 7.00 -1.10
N ALA A 73 14.63 6.21 -1.67
CA ALA A 73 15.72 5.58 -0.92
C ALA A 73 16.66 6.62 -0.28
N GLU A 74 17.04 7.66 -1.01
CA GLU A 74 17.84 8.79 -0.49
C GLU A 74 17.13 9.57 0.63
N THR A 75 15.82 9.72 0.54
CA THR A 75 15.05 10.42 1.58
C THR A 75 14.93 9.56 2.83
N LEU A 76 14.63 8.28 2.68
CA LEU A 76 14.54 7.34 3.79
C LEU A 76 15.87 7.25 4.56
N SER A 77 17.01 7.28 3.85
CA SER A 77 18.33 7.26 4.49
C SER A 77 18.59 8.48 5.40
N LYS A 78 17.92 9.61 5.13
CA LYS A 78 18.05 10.85 5.92
C LYS A 78 17.07 10.95 7.07
N LEU A 79 15.97 10.16 7.02
CA LEU A 79 14.90 10.21 8.03
C LEU A 79 15.18 9.39 9.30
N ASN A 80 16.26 8.61 9.32
CA ASN A 80 16.63 7.73 10.45
C ASN A 80 15.46 6.85 10.94
N LEU A 81 14.62 6.38 10.01
CA LEU A 81 13.50 5.50 10.29
C LEU A 81 13.98 4.05 10.38
N ARG A 82 13.35 3.28 11.27
CA ARG A 82 13.59 1.83 11.36
C ARG A 82 12.62 1.01 10.51
N TYR A 83 11.51 1.63 10.10
CA TYR A 83 10.41 1.00 9.38
C TYR A 83 9.86 1.96 8.35
N ALA A 84 9.71 1.49 7.13
CA ALA A 84 9.11 2.26 6.05
C ALA A 84 7.94 1.50 5.45
N VAL A 85 6.81 2.17 5.28
CA VAL A 85 5.66 1.67 4.54
C VAL A 85 5.67 2.32 3.16
N ILE A 86 5.67 1.50 2.13
CA ILE A 86 5.59 1.92 0.74
C ILE A 86 4.26 1.40 0.17
N THR A 87 3.51 2.26 -0.47
CA THR A 87 2.33 1.89 -1.25
C THR A 87 2.42 2.49 -2.66
N SER A 88 1.47 2.19 -3.51
CA SER A 88 1.36 2.82 -4.83
C SER A 88 -0.09 3.14 -5.17
N VAL A 89 -0.28 3.98 -6.18
CA VAL A 89 -1.49 3.98 -6.99
C VAL A 89 -1.55 2.71 -7.84
N ASP A 90 -2.75 2.29 -8.27
CA ASP A 90 -2.88 1.26 -9.29
C ASP A 90 -2.50 1.84 -10.66
N ARG A 91 -1.80 1.04 -11.46
CA ARG A 91 -1.33 1.40 -12.80
C ARG A 91 -1.66 0.30 -13.79
N ASP A 92 -2.96 0.02 -13.94
CA ASP A 92 -3.48 -0.97 -14.88
C ASP A 92 -3.18 -0.61 -16.35
N ASP A 93 -2.78 0.63 -16.62
CA ASP A 93 -2.31 1.15 -17.89
C ASP A 93 -0.90 0.65 -18.26
N LEU A 94 -0.11 0.21 -17.30
CA LEU A 94 1.22 -0.36 -17.53
C LEU A 94 1.14 -1.88 -17.73
N ILE A 95 1.95 -2.41 -18.63
CA ILE A 95 1.97 -3.85 -18.95
C ILE A 95 2.26 -4.71 -17.71
N ASP A 96 3.16 -4.24 -16.84
CA ASP A 96 3.56 -4.89 -15.60
C ASP A 96 2.90 -4.31 -14.34
N GLY A 97 1.88 -3.44 -14.50
CA GLY A 97 1.24 -2.76 -13.38
C GLY A 97 2.19 -1.95 -12.50
N GLY A 98 3.41 -1.66 -12.97
CA GLY A 98 4.46 -0.97 -12.22
C GLY A 98 5.32 -1.88 -11.34
N ALA A 99 5.28 -3.19 -11.52
CA ALA A 99 6.03 -4.15 -10.70
C ALA A 99 7.55 -3.93 -10.76
N GLU A 100 8.12 -3.58 -11.91
CA GLU A 100 9.55 -3.27 -12.03
C GLU A 100 9.94 -2.05 -11.21
N HIS A 101 9.09 -1.03 -11.17
CA HIS A 101 9.28 0.16 -10.35
C HIS A 101 9.25 -0.17 -8.84
N TRP A 102 8.38 -1.06 -8.41
CA TRP A 102 8.33 -1.63 -7.06
C TRP A 102 9.63 -2.32 -6.70
N ILE A 103 10.10 -3.24 -7.54
CA ILE A 103 11.34 -4.01 -7.34
C ILE A 103 12.53 -3.07 -7.18
N LYS A 104 12.66 -2.10 -8.08
CA LYS A 104 13.73 -1.11 -8.04
C LYS A 104 13.69 -0.26 -6.77
N THR A 105 12.50 0.12 -6.31
CA THR A 105 12.31 0.87 -5.06
C THR A 105 12.80 0.07 -3.86
N ILE A 106 12.37 -1.17 -3.71
CA ILE A 106 12.77 -2.06 -2.61
C ILE A 106 14.30 -2.27 -2.62
N GLN A 107 14.87 -2.58 -3.79
CA GLN A 107 16.31 -2.83 -3.93
C GLN A 107 17.15 -1.61 -3.53
N LEU A 108 16.77 -0.41 -3.98
CA LEU A 108 17.49 0.81 -3.64
C LEU A 108 17.37 1.17 -2.16
N ILE A 109 16.20 0.93 -1.54
CA ILE A 109 16.05 1.09 -0.08
C ILE A 109 16.95 0.10 0.65
N ARG A 110 17.03 -1.18 0.24
CA ARG A 110 17.93 -2.17 0.84
C ARG A 110 19.40 -1.77 0.77
N ILE A 111 19.82 -1.20 -0.36
CA ILE A 111 21.21 -0.74 -0.54
C ILE A 111 21.51 0.45 0.38
N GLN A 112 20.62 1.43 0.46
CA GLN A 112 20.88 2.67 1.21
C GLN A 112 20.53 2.56 2.70
N CYS A 113 19.60 1.69 3.06
CA CYS A 113 19.08 1.52 4.41
C CYS A 113 19.02 0.02 4.79
N PRO A 114 20.15 -0.70 4.89
CA PRO A 114 20.18 -2.16 5.00
C PRO A 114 19.49 -2.72 6.25
N GLN A 115 19.38 -1.91 7.32
CA GLN A 115 18.72 -2.31 8.58
C GLN A 115 17.23 -1.91 8.66
N MET A 116 16.73 -1.18 7.65
CA MET A 116 15.35 -0.72 7.63
C MET A 116 14.40 -1.89 7.32
N LYS A 117 13.32 -2.00 8.08
CA LYS A 117 12.21 -2.89 7.74
C LYS A 117 11.33 -2.24 6.68
N ILE A 118 11.00 -3.01 5.63
CA ILE A 118 10.22 -2.55 4.49
C ILE A 118 8.89 -3.29 4.48
N GLU A 119 7.81 -2.55 4.67
CA GLU A 119 6.45 -3.01 4.39
C GLU A 119 6.04 -2.49 3.01
N THR A 120 5.56 -3.39 2.16
CA THR A 120 5.03 -3.07 0.83
C THR A 120 3.54 -3.32 0.79
N LEU A 121 2.72 -2.28 0.62
CA LEU A 121 1.29 -2.39 0.39
C LEU A 121 1.04 -2.34 -1.12
N ILE A 122 1.02 -3.52 -1.75
CA ILE A 122 0.97 -3.68 -3.21
C ILE A 122 -0.46 -3.77 -3.75
N PRO A 123 -0.71 -3.45 -5.05
CA PRO A 123 -1.96 -3.73 -5.73
C PRO A 123 -2.12 -5.24 -6.04
N ASP A 124 -3.30 -5.63 -6.56
CA ASP A 124 -3.59 -7.01 -6.98
C ASP A 124 -3.04 -7.35 -8.40
N PHE A 125 -2.48 -6.37 -9.10
CA PHE A 125 -1.97 -6.53 -10.48
C PHE A 125 -2.95 -7.21 -11.43
N GLN A 126 -4.27 -6.99 -11.25
CA GLN A 126 -5.33 -7.65 -12.02
C GLN A 126 -5.23 -9.18 -11.99
N GLY A 127 -4.84 -9.77 -10.85
CA GLY A 127 -4.66 -11.21 -10.67
C GLY A 127 -3.39 -11.80 -11.30
N LYS A 128 -2.46 -10.99 -11.79
CA LYS A 128 -1.18 -11.47 -12.36
C LYS A 128 -0.21 -11.86 -11.26
N THR A 129 -0.39 -13.04 -10.66
CA THR A 129 0.40 -13.53 -9.52
C THR A 129 1.90 -13.59 -9.78
N SER A 130 2.33 -13.79 -11.03
CA SER A 130 3.74 -13.76 -11.41
C SER A 130 4.42 -12.41 -11.13
N LEU A 131 3.68 -11.31 -11.10
CA LEU A 131 4.20 -9.99 -10.72
C LEU A 131 4.39 -9.90 -9.20
N VAL A 132 3.46 -10.47 -8.43
CA VAL A 132 3.58 -10.60 -6.96
C VAL A 132 4.82 -11.41 -6.59
N GLU A 133 5.06 -12.53 -7.26
CA GLU A 133 6.27 -13.35 -7.06
C GLU A 133 7.56 -12.55 -7.24
N LYS A 134 7.66 -11.78 -8.33
CA LYS A 134 8.82 -10.92 -8.59
C LYS A 134 9.05 -9.87 -7.50
N ILE A 135 7.98 -9.29 -6.94
CA ILE A 135 8.10 -8.34 -5.82
C ILE A 135 8.58 -9.06 -4.56
N CYS A 136 8.08 -10.28 -4.28
CA CYS A 136 8.58 -11.09 -3.17
C CYS A 136 10.08 -11.41 -3.30
N GLU A 137 10.57 -11.64 -4.51
CA GLU A 137 12.00 -11.86 -4.79
C GLU A 137 12.87 -10.63 -4.47
N ALA A 138 12.31 -9.42 -4.49
CA ALA A 138 13.00 -8.22 -4.02
C ALA A 138 13.14 -8.16 -2.48
N LYS A 139 12.54 -9.10 -1.75
CA LYS A 139 12.67 -9.35 -0.31
C LYS A 139 12.23 -8.17 0.58
N PRO A 140 10.98 -7.68 0.48
CA PRO A 140 10.41 -6.88 1.56
C PRO A 140 10.36 -7.70 2.85
N ASP A 141 10.19 -7.06 4.02
CA ASP A 141 9.99 -7.76 5.29
C ASP A 141 8.52 -8.11 5.51
N VAL A 142 7.63 -7.22 5.07
CA VAL A 142 6.17 -7.39 5.14
C VAL A 142 5.60 -7.12 3.76
N LEU A 143 4.77 -8.04 3.27
CA LEU A 143 3.93 -7.79 2.11
C LEU A 143 2.48 -7.64 2.58
N ALA A 144 1.94 -6.47 2.33
CA ALA A 144 0.56 -6.16 2.58
C ALA A 144 -0.22 -6.06 1.26
N HIS A 145 -1.43 -6.56 1.27
CA HIS A 145 -2.46 -6.27 0.28
C HIS A 145 -3.80 -6.22 0.99
N ASN A 146 -4.47 -5.08 0.92
CA ASN A 146 -5.73 -4.90 1.65
C ASN A 146 -6.90 -5.52 0.89
N LEU A 147 -7.68 -6.35 1.57
CA LEU A 147 -8.95 -6.87 1.06
C LEU A 147 -10.01 -5.75 0.98
N GLU A 148 -9.91 -4.77 1.86
CA GLU A 148 -10.68 -3.52 2.00
C GLU A 148 -12.14 -3.73 2.41
N THR A 149 -12.86 -4.67 1.82
CA THR A 149 -14.27 -4.94 2.12
C THR A 149 -14.61 -6.43 1.93
N VAL A 150 -15.80 -6.82 2.34
CA VAL A 150 -16.32 -8.18 2.20
C VAL A 150 -16.69 -8.48 0.74
N GLU A 151 -16.78 -9.76 0.38
CA GLU A 151 -17.00 -10.21 -1.01
C GLU A 151 -18.27 -9.60 -1.64
N SER A 152 -19.37 -9.56 -0.89
CA SER A 152 -20.67 -9.04 -1.39
C SER A 152 -20.63 -7.56 -1.77
N LEU A 153 -19.77 -6.78 -1.14
CA LEU A 153 -19.60 -5.35 -1.39
C LEU A 153 -18.49 -5.02 -2.40
N GLN A 154 -17.68 -6.01 -2.78
CA GLN A 154 -16.49 -5.79 -3.62
C GLN A 154 -16.82 -4.99 -4.89
N ASN A 155 -17.80 -5.44 -5.68
CA ASN A 155 -18.17 -4.78 -6.95
C ASN A 155 -18.75 -3.38 -6.74
N THR A 156 -19.35 -3.11 -5.59
CA THR A 156 -19.92 -1.79 -5.27
C THR A 156 -18.85 -0.81 -4.81
N ILE A 157 -17.93 -1.26 -3.99
CA ILE A 157 -16.91 -0.42 -3.33
C ILE A 157 -15.63 -0.32 -4.18
N ARG A 158 -15.23 -1.44 -4.82
CA ARG A 158 -14.00 -1.55 -5.63
C ARG A 158 -14.31 -2.15 -7.01
N PRO A 159 -15.04 -1.47 -7.88
CA PRO A 159 -15.60 -2.05 -9.12
C PRO A 159 -14.55 -2.58 -10.11
N GLN A 160 -13.30 -2.14 -10.00
CA GLN A 160 -12.19 -2.55 -10.87
C GLN A 160 -11.27 -3.59 -10.23
N CYS A 161 -11.61 -4.06 -9.01
CA CYS A 161 -10.88 -5.08 -8.27
C CYS A 161 -11.75 -6.33 -8.11
N ARG A 162 -11.13 -7.46 -7.81
CA ARG A 162 -11.85 -8.70 -7.53
C ARG A 162 -11.42 -9.26 -6.18
N TYR A 163 -12.36 -9.87 -5.48
CA TYR A 163 -12.11 -10.48 -4.18
C TYR A 163 -11.10 -11.64 -4.27
N ASP A 164 -11.28 -12.51 -5.28
CA ASP A 164 -10.39 -13.63 -5.57
C ASP A 164 -8.95 -13.17 -5.94
N TRP A 165 -8.80 -12.09 -6.72
CA TRP A 165 -7.47 -11.54 -7.02
C TRP A 165 -6.73 -11.08 -5.76
N SER A 166 -7.46 -10.48 -4.82
CA SER A 166 -6.88 -10.06 -3.54
C SER A 166 -6.40 -11.24 -2.70
N LEU A 167 -7.21 -12.31 -2.63
CA LEU A 167 -6.82 -13.53 -1.94
C LEU A 167 -5.65 -14.23 -2.64
N ASP A 168 -5.63 -14.30 -3.97
CA ASP A 168 -4.54 -14.90 -4.73
C ASP A 168 -3.21 -14.14 -4.59
N THR A 169 -3.28 -12.80 -4.49
CA THR A 169 -2.12 -11.96 -4.18
C THR A 169 -1.51 -12.35 -2.83
N LEU A 170 -2.33 -12.45 -1.78
CA LEU A 170 -1.88 -12.81 -0.44
C LEU A 170 -1.38 -14.26 -0.39
N ARG A 171 -2.11 -15.20 -0.99
CA ARG A 171 -1.72 -16.62 -1.07
C ARG A 171 -0.39 -16.79 -1.78
N THR A 172 -0.18 -16.09 -2.89
CA THR A 172 1.08 -16.13 -3.65
C THR A 172 2.25 -15.65 -2.79
N ALA A 173 2.05 -14.56 -2.07
CA ALA A 173 3.06 -14.03 -1.17
C ALA A 173 3.33 -14.96 0.04
N ALA A 174 2.28 -15.58 0.61
CA ALA A 174 2.39 -16.49 1.75
C ALA A 174 3.22 -17.76 1.43
N ASN A 175 3.22 -18.17 0.16
CA ASN A 175 4.04 -19.29 -0.29
C ASN A 175 5.55 -18.97 -0.37
N LYS A 176 5.96 -17.73 -0.08
CA LYS A 176 7.38 -17.34 -0.07
C LYS A 176 7.90 -17.30 1.37
N ASN A 177 9.07 -17.91 1.58
CA ASN A 177 9.70 -17.98 2.91
C ASN A 177 10.11 -16.60 3.44
N ASN A 178 10.04 -16.44 4.76
CA ASN A 178 10.51 -15.25 5.49
C ASN A 178 9.78 -13.93 5.18
N LEU A 179 8.54 -14.00 4.75
CA LEU A 179 7.71 -12.85 4.45
C LEU A 179 6.49 -12.83 5.40
N ILE A 180 6.27 -11.70 6.07
CA ILE A 180 5.08 -11.49 6.89
C ILE A 180 3.96 -11.00 5.97
N ILE A 181 2.80 -11.64 6.03
CA ILE A 181 1.64 -11.33 5.20
C ILE A 181 0.64 -10.53 6.02
N LYS A 182 0.22 -9.39 5.48
CA LYS A 182 -0.70 -8.46 6.14
C LYS A 182 -1.84 -8.08 5.23
N SER A 183 -3.03 -7.89 5.82
CA SER A 183 -4.21 -7.35 5.14
C SER A 183 -4.97 -6.37 6.03
N SER A 184 -5.96 -5.70 5.46
CA SER A 184 -6.86 -4.80 6.18
C SER A 184 -8.27 -4.88 5.62
N LEU A 185 -9.25 -4.69 6.52
CA LEU A 185 -10.67 -4.49 6.20
C LEU A 185 -11.15 -3.18 6.82
N MET A 186 -11.92 -2.42 6.07
CA MET A 186 -12.68 -1.29 6.57
C MET A 186 -14.07 -1.75 7.02
N LEU A 187 -14.52 -1.24 8.15
CA LEU A 187 -15.84 -1.51 8.72
C LEU A 187 -16.72 -0.26 8.64
N GLY A 188 -18.00 -0.46 8.35
CA GLY A 188 -18.99 0.62 8.20
C GLY A 188 -19.29 0.98 6.75
N LEU A 189 -19.03 0.06 5.81
CA LEU A 189 -19.37 0.20 4.38
C LEU A 189 -20.73 -0.44 4.04
N GLY A 190 -21.37 -1.12 5.02
CA GLY A 190 -22.64 -1.83 4.84
C GLY A 190 -22.54 -3.35 4.94
N GLU A 191 -21.39 -3.86 5.34
CA GLU A 191 -21.13 -5.28 5.59
C GLU A 191 -21.92 -5.79 6.81
N LYS A 192 -22.20 -7.10 6.84
CA LYS A 192 -22.74 -7.80 8.00
C LYS A 192 -21.61 -8.45 8.79
N GLU A 193 -21.85 -8.69 10.08
CA GLU A 193 -20.85 -9.31 10.96
C GLU A 193 -20.40 -10.68 10.45
N GLU A 194 -21.34 -11.51 9.96
CA GLU A 194 -21.03 -12.84 9.43
C GLU A 194 -20.13 -12.77 8.19
N GLU A 195 -20.29 -11.74 7.36
CA GLU A 195 -19.47 -11.52 6.15
C GLU A 195 -18.04 -11.11 6.53
N VAL A 196 -17.89 -10.29 7.57
CA VAL A 196 -16.58 -9.92 8.11
C VAL A 196 -15.86 -11.15 8.66
N ILE A 197 -16.57 -11.98 9.45
CA ILE A 197 -16.02 -13.23 10.00
C ILE A 197 -15.63 -14.20 8.87
N SER A 198 -16.43 -14.30 7.80
CA SER A 198 -16.10 -15.11 6.63
C SER A 198 -14.82 -14.60 5.97
N SER A 199 -14.72 -13.29 5.71
CA SER A 199 -13.53 -12.69 5.11
C SER A 199 -12.28 -12.86 5.98
N MET A 200 -12.42 -12.85 7.31
CA MET A 200 -11.32 -13.15 8.22
C MET A 200 -10.84 -14.61 8.09
N LYS A 201 -11.75 -15.57 7.90
CA LYS A 201 -11.39 -16.97 7.65
C LYS A 201 -10.67 -17.12 6.32
N ASP A 202 -11.19 -16.51 5.25
CA ASP A 202 -10.55 -16.53 3.94
C ASP A 202 -9.11 -15.97 4.01
N LEU A 203 -8.89 -14.90 4.80
CA LEU A 203 -7.56 -14.34 5.03
C LEU A 203 -6.64 -15.30 5.78
N VAL A 204 -7.14 -16.02 6.79
CA VAL A 204 -6.36 -17.05 7.50
C VAL A 204 -6.00 -18.19 6.54
N ASP A 205 -6.93 -18.64 5.71
CA ASP A 205 -6.77 -19.76 4.77
C ASP A 205 -5.73 -19.44 3.67
N VAL A 206 -5.54 -18.17 3.32
CA VAL A 206 -4.48 -17.75 2.39
C VAL A 206 -3.15 -17.42 3.08
N GLY A 207 -3.04 -17.60 4.40
CA GLY A 207 -1.79 -17.41 5.15
C GLY A 207 -1.54 -15.98 5.62
N CYS A 208 -2.56 -15.13 5.72
CA CYS A 208 -2.45 -13.81 6.31
C CYS A 208 -2.15 -13.92 7.83
N GLN A 209 -1.13 -13.22 8.28
CA GLN A 209 -0.63 -13.28 9.67
C GLN A 209 -1.02 -12.03 10.49
N ILE A 210 -1.25 -10.91 9.81
CA ILE A 210 -1.63 -9.65 10.44
C ILE A 210 -2.87 -9.10 9.73
N LEU A 211 -3.93 -8.88 10.49
CA LEU A 211 -5.13 -8.22 10.00
C LEU A 211 -5.36 -6.93 10.78
N SER A 212 -5.57 -5.84 10.07
CA SER A 212 -6.04 -4.57 10.63
C SER A 212 -7.54 -4.40 10.33
N LEU A 213 -8.33 -4.11 11.35
CA LEU A 213 -9.71 -3.68 11.19
C LEU A 213 -9.80 -2.19 11.48
N GLY A 214 -10.27 -1.40 10.52
CA GLY A 214 -10.36 0.04 10.63
C GLY A 214 -11.79 0.55 10.39
N GLN A 215 -12.22 1.54 11.18
CA GLN A 215 -13.48 2.24 10.89
C GLN A 215 -13.33 3.04 9.59
N TYR A 216 -14.26 2.84 8.65
CA TYR A 216 -14.36 3.70 7.47
C TYR A 216 -14.75 5.12 7.91
N LEU A 217 -13.95 6.07 7.52
CA LEU A 217 -14.24 7.50 7.65
C LEU A 217 -14.20 8.11 6.26
N ARG A 218 -15.33 8.66 5.83
CA ARG A 218 -15.44 9.26 4.50
C ARG A 218 -14.47 10.44 4.36
N PRO A 219 -13.54 10.43 3.40
CA PRO A 219 -12.48 11.43 3.30
C PRO A 219 -12.96 12.78 2.76
N SER A 220 -14.03 12.77 1.98
CA SER A 220 -14.65 13.98 1.36
C SER A 220 -16.18 13.87 1.34
N PRO A 221 -16.93 14.97 1.20
CA PRO A 221 -18.41 15.02 1.17
C PRO A 221 -19.03 14.20 0.04
#